data_41f25634876c140e6ffc83c632744943
#
_entry.id   41f25634876c140e6ffc83c632744943
#
_cell.length_a   1.000
_cell.length_b   1.000
_cell.length_c   1.000
_cell.angle_alpha   90.00
_cell.angle_beta   90.00
_cell.angle_gamma   90.00
#
_symmetry.space_group_name_H-M   'P 1'
#
loop_
_entity.id
_entity.type
_entity.pdbx_description
1 polymer ?
#
loop_
_entity_poly.entity_id
_entity_poly.type
_entity_poly.pdbx_seq_one_letter_code
_entity_poly.pdbx_strand_id
1 'polypeptide(L)'
;GLDYHEWARVHVHESWADCIALIKPNQIWAFSSKVSTSAFDVRYQANDILLFGNETKGLTEDIRAELALTNAQFVTLPMKAGRSLNLSNTVAVSVYEAWRQLGFN
;
A
#
# COMPACT_ATOMS: atom_id res chain seq x y z
N GLY A 1 -5.06 5.89 17.41
CA GLY A 1 -4.31 5.72 16.20
C GLY A 1 -3.99 7.04 15.51
N LEU A 2 -3.18 6.97 14.51
CA LEU A 2 -2.83 8.16 13.73
C LEU A 2 -3.99 8.57 12.84
N ASP A 3 -4.20 9.87 12.72
CA ASP A 3 -5.21 10.43 11.84
C ASP A 3 -4.54 10.91 10.56
N TYR A 4 -4.83 10.22 9.45
CA TYR A 4 -4.26 10.56 8.15
C TYR A 4 -5.20 11.42 7.30
N HIS A 5 -6.36 11.77 7.80
CA HIS A 5 -7.43 12.35 6.97
C HIS A 5 -7.11 13.73 6.42
N GLU A 6 -6.16 14.45 7.04
CA GLU A 6 -5.81 15.79 6.59
C GLU A 6 -5.01 15.80 5.29
N TRP A 7 -4.21 14.76 5.02
CA TRP A 7 -3.33 14.75 3.87
C TRP A 7 -3.36 13.43 3.09
N ALA A 8 -3.88 12.37 3.69
CA ALA A 8 -4.07 11.10 3.02
C ALA A 8 -5.52 10.70 3.14
N ARG A 9 -6.12 10.31 2.02
CA ARG A 9 -7.49 9.81 2.04
C ARG A 9 -7.47 8.34 2.35
N VAL A 10 -8.15 7.94 3.42
CA VAL A 10 -8.32 6.55 3.80
C VAL A 10 -9.71 6.11 3.39
N HIS A 11 -9.77 5.12 2.52
CA HIS A 11 -11.03 4.58 2.02
C HIS A 11 -11.15 3.11 2.39
N VAL A 12 -12.34 2.72 2.81
CA VAL A 12 -12.67 1.32 3.06
C VAL A 12 -13.68 0.91 2.00
N HIS A 13 -13.33 -0.09 1.21
CA HIS A 13 -14.15 -0.56 0.10
C HIS A 13 -14.35 -2.07 0.22
N GLU A 14 -15.51 -2.55 -0.22
CA GLU A 14 -15.78 -3.98 -0.26
C GLU A 14 -14.92 -4.67 -1.32
N SER A 15 -14.62 -3.97 -2.40
CA SER A 15 -13.70 -4.48 -3.40
C SER A 15 -12.71 -3.40 -3.83
N TRP A 16 -11.52 -3.83 -4.20
CA TRP A 16 -10.52 -2.90 -4.69
C TRP A 16 -10.92 -2.33 -6.06
N ALA A 17 -11.69 -3.07 -6.84
CA ALA A 17 -12.16 -2.59 -8.14
C ALA A 17 -13.02 -1.34 -8.00
N ASP A 18 -13.88 -1.30 -6.98
CA ASP A 18 -14.69 -0.12 -6.68
C ASP A 18 -13.80 1.07 -6.31
N CYS A 19 -12.77 0.81 -5.52
CA CYS A 19 -11.81 1.84 -5.12
C CYS A 19 -11.09 2.43 -6.34
N ILE A 20 -10.62 1.59 -7.24
CA ILE A 20 -9.91 2.03 -8.44
C ILE A 20 -10.81 2.84 -9.36
N ALA A 21 -12.05 2.40 -9.53
CA ALA A 21 -13.01 3.12 -10.36
C ALA A 21 -13.27 4.53 -9.82
N LEU A 22 -13.25 4.68 -8.49
CA LEU A 22 -13.52 5.96 -7.84
C LEU A 22 -12.31 6.89 -7.85
N ILE A 23 -11.11 6.36 -7.59
CA ILE A 23 -9.91 7.18 -7.30
C ILE A 23 -9.08 7.43 -8.55
N LYS A 24 -8.99 6.47 -9.46
CA LYS A 24 -8.17 6.57 -10.68
C LYS A 24 -6.72 6.94 -10.38
N PRO A 25 -5.98 6.05 -9.74
CA PRO A 25 -4.62 6.37 -9.28
C PRO A 25 -3.61 6.46 -10.42
N ASN A 26 -2.51 7.17 -10.18
CA ASN A 26 -1.36 7.15 -11.08
C ASN A 26 -0.67 5.80 -11.04
N GLN A 27 -0.43 5.28 -9.84
CA GLN A 27 0.26 4.02 -9.61
C GLN A 27 -0.35 3.33 -8.41
N ILE A 28 -0.46 2.02 -8.48
CA ILE A 28 -0.87 1.19 -7.36
C ILE A 28 0.37 0.49 -6.80
N TRP A 29 0.61 0.67 -5.51
CA TRP A 29 1.68 -0.01 -4.77
C TRP A 29 1.03 -1.04 -3.86
N ALA A 30 1.19 -2.32 -4.18
CA ALA A 30 0.59 -3.40 -3.42
C ALA A 30 1.63 -3.97 -2.46
N PHE A 31 1.32 -3.97 -1.18
CA PHE A 31 2.24 -4.42 -0.14
C PHE A 31 2.06 -5.91 0.12
N SER A 32 3.16 -6.64 0.00
CA SER A 32 3.16 -8.09 0.14
C SER A 32 4.46 -8.54 0.80
N SER A 33 4.37 -9.53 1.69
CA SER A 33 5.56 -10.14 2.29
C SER A 33 6.27 -11.12 1.36
N LYS A 34 5.70 -11.40 0.20
CA LYS A 34 6.21 -12.41 -0.74
C LYS A 34 7.13 -11.86 -1.82
N VAL A 35 7.43 -10.56 -1.76
CA VAL A 35 8.32 -9.92 -2.74
C VAL A 35 9.53 -9.36 -2.03
N SER A 36 10.56 -9.00 -2.78
CA SER A 36 11.82 -8.52 -2.23
C SER A 36 12.09 -7.05 -2.46
N THR A 37 11.30 -6.38 -3.30
CA THR A 37 11.48 -4.95 -3.56
C THR A 37 11.05 -4.15 -2.34
N SER A 38 11.99 -3.39 -1.76
CA SER A 38 11.71 -2.58 -0.59
C SER A 38 10.81 -1.40 -0.90
N ALA A 39 9.81 -1.17 -0.05
CA ALA A 39 8.93 -0.01 -0.14
C ALA A 39 9.69 1.31 0.02
N PHE A 40 10.92 1.27 0.56
CA PHE A 40 11.75 2.46 0.72
C PHE A 40 12.60 2.76 -0.50
N ASP A 41 12.69 1.83 -1.45
CA ASP A 41 13.55 1.98 -2.64
C ASP A 41 12.78 2.43 -3.88
N VAL A 42 11.49 2.68 -3.75
CA VAL A 42 10.65 3.11 -4.87
C VAL A 42 10.24 4.58 -4.72
N ARG A 43 9.75 5.16 -5.79
CA ARG A 43 9.33 6.57 -5.82
C ARG A 43 7.82 6.68 -5.84
N TYR A 44 7.26 7.29 -4.82
CA TYR A 44 5.83 7.56 -4.74
C TYR A 44 5.53 8.94 -5.32
N GLN A 45 4.33 9.05 -5.88
CA GLN A 45 3.84 10.31 -6.45
C GLN A 45 2.47 10.62 -5.87
N ALA A 46 2.06 11.88 -5.98
CA ALA A 46 0.72 12.27 -5.58
C ALA A 46 -0.31 11.45 -6.35
N ASN A 47 -1.40 11.08 -5.70
CA ASN A 47 -2.48 10.27 -6.23
C ASN A 47 -2.11 8.80 -6.47
N ASP A 48 -0.99 8.34 -5.93
CA ASP A 48 -0.71 6.91 -5.87
C ASP A 48 -1.58 6.25 -4.80
N ILE A 49 -1.88 4.98 -5.00
CA ILE A 49 -2.58 4.16 -4.01
C ILE A 49 -1.59 3.21 -3.36
N LEU A 50 -1.68 3.13 -2.04
CA LEU A 50 -1.00 2.10 -1.24
C LEU A 50 -2.06 1.08 -0.84
N LEU A 51 -1.91 -0.15 -1.32
CA LEU A 51 -2.88 -1.22 -1.10
C LEU A 51 -2.30 -2.25 -0.14
N PHE A 52 -3.03 -2.52 0.93
CA PHE A 52 -2.61 -3.46 1.97
C PHE A 52 -3.60 -4.61 2.05
N GLY A 53 -3.08 -5.79 2.32
CA GLY A 53 -3.91 -6.96 2.52
C GLY A 53 -4.37 -7.11 3.97
N ASN A 54 -5.10 -8.18 4.20
CA ASN A 54 -5.58 -8.57 5.52
C ASN A 54 -4.39 -8.93 6.43
N GLU A 55 -4.53 -8.74 7.75
CA GLU A 55 -3.46 -9.00 8.71
C GLU A 55 -3.00 -10.46 8.72
N THR A 56 -3.91 -11.41 8.49
CA THR A 56 -3.59 -12.83 8.55
C THR A 56 -3.32 -13.43 7.18
N LYS A 57 -4.06 -13.01 6.16
CA LYS A 57 -3.98 -13.62 4.83
C LYS A 57 -3.18 -12.79 3.82
N GLY A 58 -2.91 -11.52 4.13
CA GLY A 58 -2.32 -10.61 3.17
C GLY A 58 -3.26 -10.38 1.98
N LEU A 59 -2.70 -10.11 0.82
CA LEU A 59 -3.48 -9.99 -0.40
C LEU A 59 -3.89 -11.39 -0.88
N THR A 60 -5.17 -11.57 -1.17
CA THR A 60 -5.67 -12.86 -1.66
C THR A 60 -5.16 -13.12 -3.07
N GLU A 61 -5.18 -14.39 -3.48
CA GLU A 61 -4.78 -14.75 -4.83
C GLU A 61 -5.66 -14.09 -5.89
N ASP A 62 -6.94 -13.96 -5.63
CA ASP A 62 -7.86 -13.30 -6.55
C ASP A 62 -7.49 -11.84 -6.77
N ILE A 63 -7.18 -11.12 -5.69
CA ILE A 63 -6.75 -9.72 -5.79
C ILE A 63 -5.40 -9.63 -6.49
N ARG A 64 -4.47 -10.54 -6.17
CA ARG A 64 -3.16 -10.55 -6.81
C ARG A 64 -3.28 -10.80 -8.32
N ALA A 65 -4.16 -11.71 -8.72
CA ALA A 65 -4.41 -11.98 -10.14
C ALA A 65 -5.00 -10.75 -10.85
N GLU A 66 -5.95 -10.06 -10.21
CA GLU A 66 -6.51 -8.83 -10.76
C GLU A 66 -5.46 -7.73 -10.87
N LEU A 67 -4.61 -7.57 -9.84
CA LEU A 67 -3.54 -6.59 -9.86
C LEU A 67 -2.52 -6.88 -10.96
N ALA A 68 -2.28 -8.13 -11.27
CA ALA A 68 -1.35 -8.51 -12.33
C ALA A 68 -1.82 -8.04 -13.71
N LEU A 69 -3.11 -7.75 -13.87
CA LEU A 69 -3.67 -7.21 -15.12
C LEU A 69 -3.56 -5.68 -15.19
N THR A 70 -3.02 -5.05 -14.16
CA THR A 70 -2.83 -3.60 -14.09
C THR A 70 -1.33 -3.28 -14.10
N ASN A 71 -1.00 -2.00 -13.96
CA ASN A 71 0.39 -1.60 -13.79
C ASN A 71 0.84 -1.57 -12.32
N ALA A 72 0.13 -2.28 -11.44
CA ALA A 72 0.47 -2.32 -10.02
C ALA A 72 1.87 -2.88 -9.80
N GLN A 73 2.59 -2.28 -8.86
CA GLN A 73 3.90 -2.74 -8.43
C GLN A 73 3.78 -3.32 -7.02
N PHE A 74 4.52 -4.39 -6.76
CA PHE A 74 4.50 -5.04 -5.45
C PHE A 74 5.76 -4.65 -4.67
N VAL A 75 5.57 -4.27 -3.41
CA VAL A 75 6.66 -3.87 -2.52
C VAL A 75 6.46 -4.49 -1.14
N THR A 76 7.51 -4.46 -0.33
CA THR A 76 7.46 -4.96 1.03
C THR A 76 8.18 -4.01 1.98
N LEU A 77 7.78 -3.99 3.25
CA LEU A 77 8.58 -3.36 4.28
C LEU A 77 9.62 -4.38 4.75
N PRO A 78 10.93 -4.05 4.67
CA PRO A 78 11.96 -4.97 5.14
C PRO A 78 11.79 -5.30 6.62
N MET A 79 11.91 -6.58 6.94
CA MET A 79 11.76 -7.07 8.31
C MET A 79 12.91 -8.03 8.62
N LYS A 80 13.28 -8.08 9.91
CA LYS A 80 14.16 -9.15 10.38
C LYS A 80 13.39 -10.46 10.39
N ALA A 81 14.08 -11.56 10.16
CA ALA A 81 13.47 -12.89 10.12
C ALA A 81 12.65 -13.15 11.38
N GLY A 82 11.46 -13.69 11.19
CA GLY A 82 10.54 -14.02 12.28
C GLY A 82 9.80 -12.82 12.88
N ARG A 83 9.93 -11.64 12.29
CA ARG A 83 9.28 -10.44 12.79
C ARG A 83 8.31 -9.87 11.75
N SER A 84 7.27 -9.19 12.25
CA SER A 84 6.31 -8.49 11.40
C SER A 84 5.72 -7.32 12.18
N LEU A 85 5.27 -6.31 11.45
CA LEU A 85 4.48 -5.21 12.01
C LEU A 85 3.00 -5.56 11.86
N ASN A 86 2.18 -5.10 12.80
CA ASN A 86 0.74 -5.20 12.60
C ASN A 86 0.31 -4.26 11.47
N LEU A 87 -0.91 -4.47 10.98
CA LEU A 87 -1.40 -3.74 9.81
C LEU A 87 -1.40 -2.22 10.03
N SER A 88 -1.85 -1.77 11.20
CA SER A 88 -1.91 -0.33 11.48
C SER A 88 -0.52 0.31 11.43
N ASN A 89 0.49 -0.36 12.00
CA ASN A 89 1.86 0.15 11.96
C ASN A 89 2.42 0.11 10.54
N THR A 90 2.11 -0.92 9.78
CA THR A 90 2.53 -1.04 8.39
C THR A 90 1.98 0.12 7.57
N VAL A 91 0.70 0.42 7.73
CA VAL A 91 0.06 1.55 7.03
C VAL A 91 0.72 2.86 7.44
N ALA A 92 0.91 3.08 8.75
CA ALA A 92 1.51 4.30 9.26
C ALA A 92 2.91 4.54 8.68
N VAL A 93 3.76 3.54 8.74
CA VAL A 93 5.14 3.64 8.25
C VAL A 93 5.14 3.93 6.75
N SER A 94 4.32 3.22 5.99
CA SER A 94 4.27 3.34 4.53
C SER A 94 3.75 4.70 4.10
N VAL A 95 2.71 5.18 4.75
CA VAL A 95 2.13 6.49 4.45
C VAL A 95 3.12 7.60 4.77
N TYR A 96 3.82 7.52 5.90
CA TYR A 96 4.82 8.52 6.25
C TYR A 96 6.00 8.50 5.28
N GLU A 97 6.42 7.35 4.80
CA GLU A 97 7.50 7.29 3.81
C GLU A 97 7.07 7.95 2.50
N ALA A 98 5.87 7.68 2.02
CA ALA A 98 5.36 8.31 0.82
C ALA A 98 5.26 9.83 0.99
N TRP A 99 4.76 10.27 2.13
CA TRP A 99 4.62 11.68 2.44
C TRP A 99 5.98 12.38 2.55
N ARG A 100 6.95 11.70 3.16
CA ARG A 100 8.33 12.21 3.21
C ARG A 100 8.89 12.44 1.80
N GLN A 101 8.68 11.48 0.90
CA GLN A 101 9.16 11.61 -0.48
C GLN A 101 8.52 12.78 -1.21
N LEU A 102 7.28 13.11 -0.86
CA LEU A 102 6.55 14.25 -1.42
C LEU A 102 6.88 15.57 -0.72
N GLY A 103 7.88 15.58 0.17
CA GLY A 103 8.31 16.78 0.87
C GLY A 103 7.39 17.23 2.00
N PHE A 104 6.56 16.32 2.50
CA PHE A 104 5.58 16.61 3.55
C PHE A 104 4.57 17.70 3.15
N ASN A 105 4.25 17.74 1.88
CA ASN A 105 3.29 18.73 1.36
C ASN A 105 1.83 18.33 1.60
#